data_a19a190741394ba7395be182858704ce
#
_entry.id   a19a190741394ba7395be182858704ce
#
_cell.length_a   1.000
_cell.length_b   1.000
_cell.length_c   1.000
_cell.angle_alpha   90.00
_cell.angle_beta   90.00
_cell.angle_gamma   90.00
#
_symmetry.space_group_name_H-M   'P 1'
#
loop_
_entity.id
_entity.type
_entity.pdbx_description
1 polymer ?
#
loop_
_entity_poly.entity_id
_entity_poly.type
_entity_poly.pdbx_seq_one_letter_code
_entity_poly.pdbx_strand_id
1 'polypeptide(L)'
;MMTGCGGGEQTTSTGEKTFTYGTVAYGVAMENTGTNPHESYSGWSTLRYGIGETLFKFNEHMELEPWLAESFEQVDDFTVKIKINDAATFSNGKKVDGAAVKKCFDALIANHDRAPRDLKIASIEADGQFVTIKSAEKVPALLNYLSDPYGCIVDVDAGINDNIVVGTGPYKAVKVTDTQIDLVKNENYWGAVKPKMDKVIVKSITDGDTLTMSMQNGELDAVQGLPYSSLKLFNDGYKISQVDTSRIYQAAFNFKTPALQDVNVRRAISMAIDKENFTKVLLSGNGTPAVGPFPANLPFGDYKVHAVPYDLDGAKKLLAEAGWSDSDGDGYVDKDGHNLELRWLTYTSRQELPLLAEAAQANLKLIGVKLNVNATDNYKTFLKSGDYDIFSKAIVTAPTGDGEYYFTSHIVPGAVDNAGFYNSSEIAELEDELHNTFGADKRSELVIKMSQQVLDDCALIYASHLRMSFVMKPNVEGFTAHPSDYYEIRPELDKK
;
A
#
# COMPACT_ATOMS: atom_id res chain seq x y z
N MET A 1 -3.81 -71.87 24.92
CA MET A 1 -4.54 -71.60 23.69
C MET A 1 -5.57 -70.54 23.99
N MET A 2 -5.39 -69.38 23.51
CA MET A 2 -6.42 -68.47 22.98
C MET A 2 -5.73 -67.16 22.65
N THR A 3 -5.54 -66.96 21.36
CA THR A 3 -5.10 -65.75 20.72
C THR A 3 -6.25 -64.74 20.69
N GLY A 4 -6.05 -63.57 21.23
CA GLY A 4 -6.95 -62.44 21.10
C GLY A 4 -6.24 -61.33 20.34
N CYS A 5 -6.50 -61.22 18.99
CA CYS A 5 -6.17 -60.07 18.21
C CYS A 5 -7.15 -58.94 18.57
N GLY A 6 -6.65 -57.92 19.23
CA GLY A 6 -7.33 -56.61 19.34
C GLY A 6 -6.70 -55.67 18.30
N GLY A 7 -7.35 -55.52 17.14
CA GLY A 7 -7.07 -54.44 16.22
C GLY A 7 -7.55 -53.12 16.82
N GLY A 8 -6.62 -52.30 17.26
CA GLY A 8 -6.91 -50.93 17.60
C GLY A 8 -7.17 -50.12 16.30
N GLU A 9 -8.39 -49.81 16.02
CA GLU A 9 -8.73 -48.72 15.10
C GLU A 9 -8.11 -47.43 15.64
N GLN A 10 -7.07 -46.95 14.97
CA GLN A 10 -6.62 -45.59 15.13
C GLN A 10 -7.72 -44.68 14.57
N THR A 11 -8.61 -44.26 15.45
CA THR A 11 -9.44 -43.09 15.18
C THR A 11 -8.51 -41.88 15.06
N THR A 12 -8.15 -41.54 13.85
CA THR A 12 -7.61 -40.20 13.53
C THR A 12 -8.70 -39.22 13.88
N SER A 13 -8.65 -38.63 15.08
CA SER A 13 -9.41 -37.43 15.37
C SER A 13 -8.86 -36.34 14.46
N THR A 14 -9.53 -36.08 13.36
CA THR A 14 -9.32 -34.86 12.56
C THR A 14 -9.84 -33.71 13.42
N GLY A 15 -8.97 -33.18 14.30
CA GLY A 15 -9.26 -31.95 15.05
C GLY A 15 -9.48 -30.82 14.06
N GLU A 16 -10.37 -29.90 14.40
CA GLU A 16 -10.65 -28.67 13.63
C GLU A 16 -9.34 -27.94 13.32
N LYS A 17 -9.05 -27.72 12.03
CA LYS A 17 -7.86 -26.98 11.58
C LYS A 17 -8.06 -25.49 11.82
N THR A 18 -7.42 -24.95 12.85
CA THR A 18 -7.50 -23.54 13.22
C THR A 18 -6.18 -22.82 12.92
N PHE A 19 -6.24 -21.66 12.25
CA PHE A 19 -5.12 -20.75 12.01
C PHE A 19 -5.34 -19.45 12.79
N THR A 20 -4.36 -19.05 13.59
CA THR A 20 -4.40 -17.81 14.38
C THR A 20 -3.37 -16.82 13.88
N TYR A 21 -3.85 -15.67 13.45
CA TYR A 21 -3.08 -14.61 12.81
C TYR A 21 -3.09 -13.33 13.63
N GLY A 22 -1.91 -12.81 13.99
CA GLY A 22 -1.75 -11.52 14.66
C GLY A 22 -1.34 -10.42 13.69
N THR A 23 -2.01 -9.26 13.74
CA THR A 23 -1.72 -8.16 12.82
C THR A 23 -1.90 -6.79 13.48
N VAL A 24 -1.14 -5.81 13.02
CA VAL A 24 -1.35 -4.38 13.33
C VAL A 24 -2.31 -3.70 12.34
N ALA A 25 -2.72 -4.41 11.28
CA ALA A 25 -3.47 -3.83 10.14
C ALA A 25 -5.00 -3.89 10.31
N TYR A 26 -5.50 -4.26 11.48
CA TYR A 26 -6.92 -4.32 11.84
C TYR A 26 -7.19 -3.58 13.15
N GLY A 27 -8.39 -3.04 13.30
CA GLY A 27 -8.87 -2.42 14.52
C GLY A 27 -9.04 -0.90 14.44
N VAL A 28 -9.38 -0.28 15.56
CA VAL A 28 -9.73 1.16 15.67
C VAL A 28 -8.63 2.07 15.10
N ALA A 29 -7.37 1.77 15.38
CA ALA A 29 -6.25 2.57 14.91
C ALA A 29 -6.11 2.61 13.37
N MET A 30 -6.69 1.62 12.68
CA MET A 30 -6.70 1.51 11.22
C MET A 30 -8.04 1.91 10.59
N GLU A 31 -9.00 2.36 11.39
CA GLU A 31 -10.36 2.73 10.96
C GLU A 31 -11.09 1.59 10.21
N ASN A 32 -10.82 0.34 10.58
CA ASN A 32 -11.39 -0.86 9.96
C ASN A 32 -11.82 -1.91 11.00
N THR A 33 -12.79 -1.59 11.82
CA THR A 33 -13.34 -2.44 12.88
C THR A 33 -14.51 -3.32 12.43
N GLY A 34 -14.79 -3.38 11.13
CA GLY A 34 -15.90 -4.12 10.54
C GLY A 34 -15.51 -4.87 9.28
N THR A 35 -16.50 -5.43 8.62
CA THR A 35 -16.36 -6.10 7.33
C THR A 35 -17.26 -5.50 6.24
N ASN A 36 -17.92 -4.36 6.50
CA ASN A 36 -18.69 -3.65 5.48
C ASN A 36 -17.77 -2.87 4.54
N PRO A 37 -17.58 -3.27 3.27
CA PRO A 37 -16.67 -2.58 2.36
C PRO A 37 -17.13 -1.17 2.00
N HIS A 38 -18.40 -0.83 2.27
CA HIS A 38 -18.96 0.49 1.99
C HIS A 38 -18.74 1.51 3.12
N GLU A 39 -17.96 1.16 4.14
CA GLU A 39 -17.67 2.03 5.30
C GLU A 39 -16.16 2.22 5.49
N SER A 40 -15.69 3.46 5.37
CA SER A 40 -14.30 3.85 5.67
C SER A 40 -13.28 2.87 5.03
N TYR A 41 -12.39 2.29 5.82
CA TYR A 41 -11.39 1.29 5.40
C TYR A 41 -11.79 -0.16 5.71
N SER A 42 -13.04 -0.44 6.09
CA SER A 42 -13.48 -1.80 6.45
C SER A 42 -13.44 -2.79 5.27
N GLY A 43 -13.50 -2.30 4.02
CA GLY A 43 -13.26 -3.11 2.83
C GLY A 43 -11.90 -3.83 2.83
N TRP A 44 -10.89 -3.25 3.47
CA TRP A 44 -9.58 -3.88 3.62
C TRP A 44 -9.65 -5.17 4.43
N SER A 45 -10.44 -5.20 5.52
CA SER A 45 -10.67 -6.43 6.28
C SER A 45 -11.41 -7.47 5.45
N THR A 46 -12.40 -7.03 4.66
CA THR A 46 -13.20 -7.90 3.82
C THR A 46 -12.36 -8.59 2.74
N LEU A 47 -11.49 -7.84 2.08
CA LEU A 47 -10.62 -8.38 1.03
C LEU A 47 -9.45 -9.18 1.60
N ARG A 48 -8.71 -8.61 2.58
CA ARG A 48 -7.53 -9.24 3.17
C ARG A 48 -7.82 -10.60 3.77
N TYR A 49 -8.93 -10.69 4.47
CA TYR A 49 -9.23 -11.92 5.23
C TYR A 49 -10.12 -12.89 4.47
N GLY A 50 -10.25 -12.69 3.14
CA GLY A 50 -10.94 -13.62 2.26
C GLY A 50 -12.44 -13.75 2.53
N ILE A 51 -13.08 -12.67 2.98
CA ILE A 51 -14.53 -12.60 3.21
C ILE A 51 -15.26 -12.24 1.92
N GLY A 52 -14.74 -11.26 1.18
CA GLY A 52 -15.27 -10.79 -0.10
C GLY A 52 -14.19 -10.70 -1.16
N GLU A 53 -14.60 -10.64 -2.39
CA GLU A 53 -13.76 -10.53 -3.58
C GLU A 53 -14.25 -9.37 -4.43
N THR A 54 -13.32 -8.78 -5.21
CA THR A 54 -13.59 -7.71 -6.15
C THR A 54 -13.83 -8.26 -7.57
N LEU A 55 -14.31 -7.44 -8.50
CA LEU A 55 -14.49 -7.87 -9.90
C LEU A 55 -13.15 -8.22 -10.57
N PHE A 56 -12.10 -7.47 -10.23
CA PHE A 56 -10.72 -7.67 -10.70
C PHE A 56 -9.80 -7.77 -9.50
N LYS A 57 -8.63 -8.37 -9.69
CA LYS A 57 -7.55 -8.47 -8.68
C LYS A 57 -6.20 -8.18 -9.31
N PHE A 58 -5.18 -8.02 -8.48
CA PHE A 58 -3.80 -7.93 -8.93
C PHE A 58 -3.08 -9.28 -8.79
N ASN A 59 -2.23 -9.59 -9.78
CA ASN A 59 -1.27 -10.68 -9.66
C ASN A 59 -0.03 -10.22 -8.88
N GLU A 60 0.96 -11.11 -8.71
CA GLU A 60 2.20 -10.84 -7.97
C GLU A 60 3.09 -9.75 -8.63
N HIS A 61 2.79 -9.33 -9.85
CA HIS A 61 3.44 -8.23 -10.58
C HIS A 61 2.60 -6.95 -10.61
N MET A 62 1.51 -6.90 -9.80
CA MET A 62 0.55 -5.79 -9.77
C MET A 62 -0.16 -5.52 -11.11
N GLU A 63 -0.21 -6.52 -11.97
CA GLU A 63 -1.01 -6.48 -13.19
C GLU A 63 -2.45 -6.87 -12.88
N LEU A 64 -3.40 -6.17 -13.50
CA LEU A 64 -4.82 -6.38 -13.26
C LEU A 64 -5.32 -7.63 -13.99
N GLU A 65 -6.03 -8.50 -13.26
CA GLU A 65 -6.63 -9.72 -13.77
C GLU A 65 -8.12 -9.79 -13.43
N PRO A 66 -8.97 -10.38 -14.29
CA PRO A 66 -10.34 -10.74 -13.92
C PRO A 66 -10.38 -11.67 -12.70
N TRP A 67 -11.41 -11.50 -11.84
CA TRP A 67 -11.63 -12.35 -10.67
C TRP A 67 -13.09 -12.80 -10.58
N LEU A 68 -14.00 -12.02 -9.92
CA LEU A 68 -15.44 -12.27 -10.05
C LEU A 68 -15.95 -11.95 -11.47
N ALA A 69 -15.29 -11.01 -12.16
CA ALA A 69 -15.46 -10.84 -13.59
C ALA A 69 -14.83 -12.03 -14.33
N GLU A 70 -15.50 -12.53 -15.38
CA GLU A 70 -14.94 -13.48 -16.35
C GLU A 70 -14.19 -12.74 -17.45
N SER A 71 -14.75 -11.61 -17.90
CA SER A 71 -14.20 -10.78 -18.98
C SER A 71 -14.79 -9.37 -18.93
N PHE A 72 -14.18 -8.46 -19.69
CA PHE A 72 -14.69 -7.11 -19.88
C PHE A 72 -14.46 -6.62 -21.31
N GLU A 73 -15.22 -5.59 -21.70
CA GLU A 73 -15.12 -4.90 -22.98
C GLU A 73 -15.22 -3.39 -22.73
N GLN A 74 -14.23 -2.62 -23.15
CA GLN A 74 -14.33 -1.15 -23.21
C GLN A 74 -15.17 -0.80 -24.44
N VAL A 75 -16.44 -0.42 -24.23
CA VAL A 75 -17.40 -0.13 -25.30
C VAL A 75 -17.09 1.23 -25.95
N ASP A 76 -16.81 2.22 -25.13
CA ASP A 76 -16.38 3.56 -25.50
C ASP A 76 -15.58 4.19 -24.34
N ASP A 77 -15.12 5.44 -24.48
CA ASP A 77 -14.31 6.16 -23.46
C ASP A 77 -15.00 6.29 -22.10
N PHE A 78 -16.31 6.07 -22.00
CA PHE A 78 -17.10 6.26 -20.78
C PHE A 78 -17.75 4.97 -20.30
N THR A 79 -17.77 3.92 -21.13
CA THR A 79 -18.62 2.74 -20.91
C THR A 79 -17.79 1.47 -20.92
N VAL A 80 -17.87 0.69 -19.85
CA VAL A 80 -17.33 -0.66 -19.77
C VAL A 80 -18.45 -1.67 -19.54
N LYS A 81 -18.40 -2.79 -20.27
CA LYS A 81 -19.30 -3.94 -20.10
C LYS A 81 -18.51 -5.09 -19.50
N ILE A 82 -19.00 -5.63 -18.40
CA ILE A 82 -18.32 -6.68 -17.62
C ILE A 82 -19.21 -7.90 -17.56
N LYS A 83 -18.67 -9.07 -17.89
CA LYS A 83 -19.33 -10.36 -17.70
C LYS A 83 -18.93 -10.94 -16.35
N ILE A 84 -19.89 -11.26 -15.49
CA ILE A 84 -19.67 -11.90 -14.20
C ILE A 84 -19.54 -13.41 -14.41
N ASN A 85 -18.63 -14.05 -13.68
CA ASN A 85 -18.39 -15.48 -13.75
C ASN A 85 -19.66 -16.26 -13.37
N ASP A 86 -20.07 -17.18 -14.23
CA ASP A 86 -21.29 -17.98 -14.05
C ASP A 86 -21.28 -18.86 -12.80
N ALA A 87 -20.08 -19.21 -12.29
CA ALA A 87 -19.91 -20.02 -11.08
C ALA A 87 -19.97 -19.21 -9.78
N ALA A 88 -19.86 -17.87 -9.86
CA ALA A 88 -19.74 -17.00 -8.68
C ALA A 88 -20.98 -17.09 -7.77
N THR A 89 -20.72 -17.31 -6.46
CA THR A 89 -21.76 -17.41 -5.44
C THR A 89 -21.36 -16.64 -4.19
N PHE A 90 -22.34 -16.10 -3.49
CA PHE A 90 -22.18 -15.62 -2.13
C PHE A 90 -22.05 -16.77 -1.12
N SER A 91 -21.52 -16.47 0.05
CA SER A 91 -21.34 -17.46 1.12
C SER A 91 -22.67 -18.05 1.66
N ASN A 92 -23.80 -17.40 1.41
CA ASN A 92 -25.14 -17.92 1.69
C ASN A 92 -25.72 -18.80 0.54
N GLY A 93 -24.94 -19.07 -0.51
CA GLY A 93 -25.32 -19.90 -1.66
C GLY A 93 -26.12 -19.20 -2.75
N LYS A 94 -26.45 -17.91 -2.61
CA LYS A 94 -27.06 -17.14 -3.69
C LYS A 94 -26.06 -16.91 -4.83
N LYS A 95 -26.55 -16.88 -6.05
CA LYS A 95 -25.75 -16.57 -7.24
C LYS A 95 -25.32 -15.10 -7.25
N VAL A 96 -24.09 -14.85 -7.71
CA VAL A 96 -23.63 -13.51 -8.05
C VAL A 96 -23.92 -13.28 -9.52
N ASP A 97 -24.89 -12.43 -9.82
CA ASP A 97 -25.26 -12.02 -11.16
C ASP A 97 -25.12 -10.51 -11.35
N GLY A 98 -25.41 -10.01 -12.55
CA GLY A 98 -25.32 -8.58 -12.85
C GLY A 98 -26.22 -7.72 -11.95
N ALA A 99 -27.39 -8.22 -11.56
CA ALA A 99 -28.31 -7.49 -10.69
C ALA A 99 -27.77 -7.36 -9.26
N ALA A 100 -27.13 -8.41 -8.73
CA ALA A 100 -26.48 -8.39 -7.42
C ALA A 100 -25.28 -7.42 -7.40
N VAL A 101 -24.44 -7.45 -8.45
CA VAL A 101 -23.30 -6.54 -8.60
C VAL A 101 -23.77 -5.09 -8.71
N LYS A 102 -24.78 -4.82 -9.56
CA LYS A 102 -25.38 -3.48 -9.66
C LYS A 102 -25.84 -2.98 -8.30
N LYS A 103 -26.61 -3.78 -7.55
CA LYS A 103 -27.13 -3.41 -6.24
C LYS A 103 -26.00 -3.12 -5.23
N CYS A 104 -24.92 -3.90 -5.28
CA CYS A 104 -23.74 -3.69 -4.45
C CYS A 104 -23.07 -2.35 -4.77
N PHE A 105 -22.85 -2.02 -6.05
CA PHE A 105 -22.26 -0.74 -6.44
C PHE A 105 -23.19 0.45 -6.21
N ASP A 106 -24.52 0.30 -6.41
CA ASP A 106 -25.47 1.36 -6.05
C ASP A 106 -25.37 1.70 -4.55
N ALA A 107 -25.23 0.68 -3.68
CA ALA A 107 -25.04 0.88 -2.26
C ALA A 107 -23.64 1.47 -1.92
N LEU A 108 -22.59 1.03 -2.63
CA LEU A 108 -21.24 1.60 -2.49
C LEU A 108 -21.23 3.11 -2.80
N ILE A 109 -21.79 3.50 -3.95
CA ILE A 109 -21.83 4.91 -4.37
C ILE A 109 -22.65 5.77 -3.41
N ALA A 110 -23.71 5.21 -2.82
CA ALA A 110 -24.56 5.94 -1.88
C ALA A 110 -23.93 6.15 -0.50
N ASN A 111 -23.00 5.28 -0.07
CA ASN A 111 -22.53 5.24 1.32
C ASN A 111 -21.04 5.50 1.50
N HIS A 112 -20.19 5.27 0.49
CA HIS A 112 -18.73 5.36 0.63
C HIS A 112 -18.19 6.75 0.27
N ASP A 113 -17.29 7.29 1.10
CA ASP A 113 -16.76 8.66 0.93
C ASP A 113 -15.86 8.84 -0.31
N ARG A 114 -15.07 7.82 -0.68
CA ARG A 114 -14.11 7.89 -1.79
C ARG A 114 -14.65 7.33 -3.11
N ALA A 115 -15.39 6.22 -3.07
CA ALA A 115 -15.79 5.50 -4.27
C ALA A 115 -16.55 6.36 -5.31
N PRO A 116 -17.48 7.28 -4.94
CA PRO A 116 -18.14 8.14 -5.93
C PRO A 116 -17.16 9.03 -6.70
N ARG A 117 -16.16 9.56 -6.01
CA ARG A 117 -15.14 10.42 -6.60
C ARG A 117 -14.19 9.65 -7.52
N ASP A 118 -13.79 8.45 -7.11
CA ASP A 118 -12.79 7.63 -7.81
C ASP A 118 -13.42 6.96 -9.04
N LEU A 119 -14.64 6.41 -8.91
CA LEU A 119 -15.34 5.67 -9.95
C LEU A 119 -16.14 6.56 -10.92
N LYS A 120 -16.60 7.74 -10.45
CA LYS A 120 -17.39 8.71 -11.24
C LYS A 120 -18.56 8.09 -12.00
N ILE A 121 -19.21 7.07 -11.42
CA ILE A 121 -20.28 6.31 -12.06
C ILE A 121 -21.53 7.19 -12.26
N ALA A 122 -21.99 7.30 -13.53
CA ALA A 122 -23.23 7.97 -13.88
C ALA A 122 -24.41 7.00 -13.88
N SER A 123 -24.22 5.76 -14.37
CA SER A 123 -25.26 4.72 -14.38
C SER A 123 -24.65 3.32 -14.39
N ILE A 124 -25.43 2.38 -13.85
CA ILE A 124 -25.13 0.96 -13.90
C ILE A 124 -26.37 0.25 -14.44
N GLU A 125 -26.20 -0.57 -15.48
CA GLU A 125 -27.22 -1.43 -16.04
C GLU A 125 -26.82 -2.90 -15.84
N ALA A 126 -27.81 -3.78 -15.64
CA ALA A 126 -27.60 -5.20 -15.47
C ALA A 126 -28.50 -5.99 -16.39
N ASP A 127 -27.94 -7.00 -17.09
CA ASP A 127 -28.66 -7.93 -17.94
C ASP A 127 -28.06 -9.33 -17.77
N GLY A 128 -28.78 -10.20 -17.06
CA GLY A 128 -28.29 -11.53 -16.70
C GLY A 128 -26.94 -11.48 -15.95
N GLN A 129 -25.91 -12.06 -16.55
CA GLN A 129 -24.54 -12.04 -16.01
C GLN A 129 -23.73 -10.80 -16.42
N PHE A 130 -24.32 -9.85 -17.13
CA PHE A 130 -23.61 -8.67 -17.57
C PHE A 130 -23.94 -7.44 -16.70
N VAL A 131 -22.93 -6.65 -16.45
CA VAL A 131 -23.02 -5.31 -15.84
C VAL A 131 -22.40 -4.33 -16.83
N THR A 132 -23.12 -3.27 -17.16
CA THR A 132 -22.61 -2.15 -17.95
C THR A 132 -22.50 -0.94 -17.05
N ILE A 133 -21.27 -0.43 -16.86
CA ILE A 133 -20.95 0.73 -16.05
C ILE A 133 -20.67 1.88 -17.01
N LYS A 134 -21.38 3.00 -16.83
CA LYS A 134 -21.11 4.24 -17.54
C LYS A 134 -20.64 5.29 -16.56
N SER A 135 -19.46 5.88 -16.79
CA SER A 135 -18.91 6.97 -16.01
C SER A 135 -19.38 8.33 -16.52
N ALA A 136 -19.46 9.32 -15.66
CA ALA A 136 -19.80 10.72 -16.00
C ALA A 136 -18.66 11.44 -16.74
N GLU A 137 -17.44 10.99 -16.52
CA GLU A 137 -16.21 11.50 -17.11
C GLU A 137 -15.38 10.30 -17.60
N LYS A 138 -14.31 10.53 -18.36
CA LYS A 138 -13.35 9.48 -18.69
C LYS A 138 -12.64 9.02 -17.41
N VAL A 139 -12.58 7.72 -17.20
CA VAL A 139 -11.87 7.09 -16.08
C VAL A 139 -11.04 5.93 -16.63
N PRO A 140 -9.89 6.18 -17.28
CA PRO A 140 -9.07 5.13 -17.90
C PRO A 140 -8.62 4.04 -16.92
N ALA A 141 -8.43 4.37 -15.63
CA ALA A 141 -8.10 3.43 -14.56
C ALA A 141 -9.35 2.84 -13.85
N LEU A 142 -10.55 2.89 -14.46
CA LEU A 142 -11.79 2.41 -13.82
C LEU A 142 -11.67 0.98 -13.30
N LEU A 143 -11.11 0.06 -14.10
CA LEU A 143 -10.97 -1.34 -13.70
C LEU A 143 -10.02 -1.51 -12.50
N ASN A 144 -8.99 -0.68 -12.42
CA ASN A 144 -8.08 -0.61 -11.27
C ASN A 144 -8.82 -0.14 -10.01
N TYR A 145 -9.65 0.89 -10.12
CA TYR A 145 -10.50 1.35 -9.01
C TYR A 145 -11.54 0.32 -8.58
N LEU A 146 -12.06 -0.51 -9.51
CA LEU A 146 -12.96 -1.62 -9.18
C LEU A 146 -12.26 -2.77 -8.41
N SER A 147 -10.92 -2.73 -8.28
CA SER A 147 -10.10 -3.66 -7.47
C SER A 147 -9.75 -3.11 -6.09
N ASP A 148 -10.07 -1.82 -5.80
CA ASP A 148 -9.91 -1.26 -4.46
C ASP A 148 -10.78 -2.07 -3.48
N PRO A 149 -10.37 -2.29 -2.24
CA PRO A 149 -11.12 -3.04 -1.24
C PRO A 149 -12.57 -2.61 -1.03
N TYR A 150 -12.90 -1.32 -1.25
CA TYR A 150 -14.31 -0.89 -1.23
C TYR A 150 -15.16 -1.55 -2.31
N GLY A 151 -14.55 -2.02 -3.39
CA GLY A 151 -15.21 -2.73 -4.51
C GLY A 151 -15.54 -4.19 -4.25
N CYS A 152 -15.32 -4.71 -3.02
CA CYS A 152 -15.74 -6.07 -2.67
C CYS A 152 -17.24 -6.26 -2.87
N ILE A 153 -17.60 -7.34 -3.59
CA ILE A 153 -19.00 -7.66 -3.86
C ILE A 153 -19.60 -8.38 -2.66
N VAL A 154 -20.67 -7.80 -2.10
CA VAL A 154 -21.43 -8.33 -0.97
C VAL A 154 -22.92 -8.41 -1.28
N ASP A 155 -23.62 -9.38 -0.67
CA ASP A 155 -25.09 -9.51 -0.77
C ASP A 155 -25.79 -8.44 0.09
N VAL A 156 -26.10 -7.30 -0.52
CA VAL A 156 -26.77 -6.18 0.14
C VAL A 156 -28.14 -6.57 0.70
N ASP A 157 -28.83 -7.51 0.07
CA ASP A 157 -30.14 -8.01 0.52
C ASP A 157 -30.07 -8.85 1.81
N ALA A 158 -28.91 -9.42 2.11
CA ALA A 158 -28.68 -10.13 3.36
C ALA A 158 -28.60 -9.18 4.56
N GLY A 159 -28.37 -7.88 4.31
CA GLY A 159 -28.12 -6.88 5.33
C GLY A 159 -26.76 -7.06 6.02
N ILE A 160 -26.50 -6.15 6.97
CA ILE A 160 -25.30 -6.19 7.80
C ILE A 160 -25.73 -6.43 9.24
N ASN A 161 -25.26 -7.53 9.82
CA ASN A 161 -25.58 -7.93 11.19
C ASN A 161 -24.28 -8.01 12.00
N ASP A 162 -24.19 -7.30 13.11
CA ASP A 162 -23.01 -7.30 14.00
C ASP A 162 -21.70 -7.00 13.24
N ASN A 163 -21.72 -6.03 12.32
CA ASN A 163 -20.60 -5.67 11.41
C ASN A 163 -20.15 -6.80 10.48
N ILE A 164 -21.01 -7.79 10.23
CA ILE A 164 -20.74 -8.94 9.35
C ILE A 164 -21.52 -8.79 8.04
N VAL A 165 -20.83 -8.92 6.91
CA VAL A 165 -21.42 -8.98 5.58
C VAL A 165 -21.42 -10.41 5.03
N VAL A 166 -22.29 -10.67 4.05
CA VAL A 166 -22.29 -11.89 3.24
C VAL A 166 -21.51 -11.61 1.98
N GLY A 167 -20.25 -12.06 1.94
CA GLY A 167 -19.35 -11.90 0.79
C GLY A 167 -19.26 -13.13 -0.09
N THR A 168 -18.31 -13.13 -1.02
CA THR A 168 -18.09 -14.17 -2.03
C THR A 168 -16.87 -15.04 -1.74
N GLY A 169 -16.05 -14.64 -0.76
CA GLY A 169 -14.72 -15.18 -0.50
C GLY A 169 -14.69 -16.60 0.08
N PRO A 170 -13.48 -17.21 0.19
CA PRO A 170 -13.27 -18.57 0.70
C PRO A 170 -13.64 -18.73 2.18
N TYR A 171 -13.72 -17.65 2.93
CA TYR A 171 -14.11 -17.65 4.35
C TYR A 171 -15.28 -16.70 4.59
N LYS A 172 -16.02 -16.93 5.68
CA LYS A 172 -17.10 -16.05 6.14
C LYS A 172 -16.88 -15.68 7.60
N ALA A 173 -17.08 -14.42 7.94
CA ALA A 173 -17.02 -13.95 9.32
C ALA A 173 -18.22 -14.48 10.11
N VAL A 174 -17.97 -14.90 11.34
CA VAL A 174 -18.99 -15.35 12.29
C VAL A 174 -18.97 -14.55 13.60
N LYS A 175 -17.89 -13.78 13.81
CA LYS A 175 -17.74 -12.83 14.92
C LYS A 175 -16.82 -11.72 14.49
N VAL A 176 -17.20 -10.48 14.76
CA VAL A 176 -16.42 -9.28 14.50
C VAL A 176 -16.44 -8.39 15.74
N THR A 177 -15.27 -7.98 16.20
CA THR A 177 -15.06 -7.03 17.30
C THR A 177 -13.94 -6.06 16.92
N ASP A 178 -13.70 -5.04 17.72
CA ASP A 178 -12.63 -4.05 17.51
C ASP A 178 -11.21 -4.66 17.52
N THR A 179 -11.06 -5.86 18.08
CA THR A 179 -9.77 -6.52 18.27
C THR A 179 -9.66 -7.92 17.66
N GLN A 180 -10.76 -8.46 17.11
CA GLN A 180 -10.76 -9.84 16.59
C GLN A 180 -11.83 -10.06 15.54
N ILE A 181 -11.48 -10.85 14.52
CA ILE A 181 -12.41 -11.44 13.56
C ILE A 181 -12.27 -12.96 13.63
N ASP A 182 -13.37 -13.68 13.84
CA ASP A 182 -13.44 -15.14 13.71
C ASP A 182 -14.07 -15.48 12.37
N LEU A 183 -13.35 -16.27 11.59
CA LEU A 183 -13.77 -16.75 10.28
C LEU A 183 -13.93 -18.26 10.29
N VAL A 184 -14.90 -18.75 9.53
CA VAL A 184 -15.07 -20.17 9.23
C VAL A 184 -15.07 -20.39 7.72
N LYS A 185 -14.75 -21.61 7.31
CA LYS A 185 -14.74 -22.03 5.92
C LYS A 185 -16.09 -21.73 5.23
N ASN A 186 -16.02 -21.17 4.03
CA ASN A 186 -17.21 -21.02 3.17
C ASN A 186 -17.40 -22.31 2.34
N GLU A 187 -18.35 -23.15 2.73
CA GLU A 187 -18.65 -24.40 2.01
C GLU A 187 -19.23 -24.15 0.61
N ASN A 188 -19.78 -22.95 0.36
CA ASN A 188 -20.33 -22.56 -0.93
C ASN A 188 -19.30 -21.81 -1.81
N TYR A 189 -18.01 -21.82 -1.41
CA TYR A 189 -17.00 -21.07 -2.16
C TYR A 189 -16.93 -21.54 -3.61
N TRP A 190 -17.07 -20.62 -4.54
CA TRP A 190 -17.17 -20.87 -5.97
C TRP A 190 -15.82 -21.18 -6.63
N GLY A 191 -14.71 -20.67 -6.08
CA GLY A 191 -13.36 -20.81 -6.64
C GLY A 191 -12.93 -22.29 -6.77
N ALA A 192 -12.04 -22.56 -7.73
CA ALA A 192 -11.54 -23.92 -8.02
C ALA A 192 -10.76 -24.52 -6.84
N VAL A 193 -9.95 -23.71 -6.16
CA VAL A 193 -9.24 -24.11 -4.94
C VAL A 193 -10.17 -23.89 -3.75
N LYS A 194 -10.45 -24.98 -3.02
CA LYS A 194 -11.33 -24.89 -1.84
C LYS A 194 -10.52 -24.53 -0.57
N PRO A 195 -11.08 -23.75 0.35
CA PRO A 195 -10.41 -23.39 1.60
C PRO A 195 -10.11 -24.62 2.44
N LYS A 196 -8.88 -24.69 2.98
CA LYS A 196 -8.39 -25.87 3.71
C LYS A 196 -8.48 -25.73 5.24
N MET A 197 -8.50 -24.48 5.74
CA MET A 197 -8.67 -24.24 7.18
C MET A 197 -10.15 -24.27 7.53
N ASP A 198 -10.50 -24.90 8.65
CA ASP A 198 -11.89 -24.90 9.14
C ASP A 198 -12.21 -23.58 9.83
N LYS A 199 -11.23 -23.01 10.54
CA LYS A 199 -11.35 -21.75 11.27
C LYS A 199 -10.09 -20.87 11.08
N VAL A 200 -10.30 -19.56 10.96
CA VAL A 200 -9.23 -18.55 11.00
C VAL A 200 -9.60 -17.51 12.06
N ILE A 201 -8.66 -17.16 12.91
CA ILE A 201 -8.79 -16.12 13.92
C ILE A 201 -7.80 -15.01 13.62
N VAL A 202 -8.31 -13.82 13.28
CA VAL A 202 -7.50 -12.62 13.08
C VAL A 202 -7.54 -11.80 14.36
N LYS A 203 -6.37 -11.51 14.93
CA LYS A 203 -6.23 -10.70 16.16
C LYS A 203 -5.54 -9.39 15.88
N SER A 204 -6.15 -8.27 16.29
CA SER A 204 -5.50 -6.96 16.30
C SER A 204 -4.58 -6.87 17.50
N ILE A 205 -3.27 -6.73 17.26
CA ILE A 205 -2.25 -6.54 18.29
C ILE A 205 -1.37 -5.37 17.82
N THR A 206 -1.70 -4.17 18.30
CA THR A 206 -1.06 -2.93 17.84
C THR A 206 0.30 -2.66 18.50
N ASP A 207 0.55 -3.24 19.68
CA ASP A 207 1.83 -3.16 20.36
C ASP A 207 2.82 -4.19 19.79
N GLY A 208 3.93 -3.70 19.22
CA GLY A 208 4.90 -4.54 18.51
C GLY A 208 5.64 -5.53 19.40
N ASP A 209 5.90 -5.19 20.66
CA ASP A 209 6.58 -6.09 21.60
C ASP A 209 5.63 -7.21 22.03
N THR A 210 4.36 -6.89 22.30
CA THR A 210 3.31 -7.87 22.58
C THR A 210 3.12 -8.82 21.39
N LEU A 211 3.08 -8.28 20.16
CA LEU A 211 2.97 -9.08 18.94
C LEU A 211 4.16 -10.04 18.78
N THR A 212 5.37 -9.54 19.03
CA THR A 212 6.61 -10.32 19.00
C THR A 212 6.57 -11.47 20.02
N MET A 213 6.21 -11.17 21.27
CA MET A 213 6.12 -12.17 22.34
C MET A 213 5.05 -13.23 22.07
N SER A 214 3.86 -12.83 21.60
CA SER A 214 2.78 -13.76 21.27
C SER A 214 3.18 -14.76 20.17
N MET A 215 3.97 -14.29 19.18
CA MET A 215 4.52 -15.20 18.15
C MET A 215 5.57 -16.16 18.73
N GLN A 216 6.50 -15.66 19.54
CA GLN A 216 7.55 -16.48 20.17
C GLN A 216 6.97 -17.52 21.14
N ASN A 217 5.92 -17.17 21.89
CA ASN A 217 5.22 -18.06 22.81
C ASN A 217 4.35 -19.12 22.10
N GLY A 218 4.23 -19.03 20.76
CA GLY A 218 3.45 -19.98 19.97
C GLY A 218 1.94 -19.77 20.01
N GLU A 219 1.46 -18.65 20.54
CA GLU A 219 0.03 -18.27 20.59
C GLU A 219 -0.55 -17.94 19.22
N LEU A 220 0.33 -17.54 18.28
CA LEU A 220 0.00 -17.18 16.90
C LEU A 220 0.67 -18.17 15.93
N ASP A 221 0.04 -18.42 14.80
CA ASP A 221 0.59 -19.23 13.72
C ASP A 221 1.35 -18.36 12.71
N ALA A 222 0.92 -17.10 12.55
CA ALA A 222 1.60 -16.10 11.74
C ALA A 222 1.36 -14.68 12.28
N VAL A 223 2.24 -13.75 11.88
CA VAL A 223 2.14 -12.33 12.22
C VAL A 223 2.51 -11.42 11.06
N GLN A 224 1.92 -10.24 11.04
CA GLN A 224 2.25 -9.12 10.18
C GLN A 224 2.39 -7.84 11.02
N GLY A 225 3.38 -7.00 10.68
CA GLY A 225 3.59 -5.72 11.36
C GLY A 225 4.52 -5.77 12.56
N LEU A 226 5.40 -6.79 12.63
CA LEU A 226 6.47 -6.83 13.62
C LEU A 226 7.39 -5.60 13.48
N PRO A 227 7.90 -5.05 14.59
CA PRO A 227 8.99 -4.07 14.54
C PRO A 227 10.17 -4.62 13.72
N TYR A 228 10.79 -3.78 12.90
CA TYR A 228 11.91 -4.21 12.06
C TYR A 228 13.06 -4.83 12.85
N SER A 229 13.35 -4.29 14.05
CA SER A 229 14.36 -4.83 14.96
C SER A 229 14.04 -6.24 15.46
N SER A 230 12.77 -6.62 15.50
CA SER A 230 12.31 -7.93 15.99
C SER A 230 12.35 -9.03 14.93
N LEU A 231 12.37 -8.69 13.64
CA LEU A 231 12.35 -9.69 12.56
C LEU A 231 13.52 -10.70 12.64
N LYS A 232 14.71 -10.24 13.04
CA LYS A 232 15.90 -11.09 13.24
C LYS A 232 15.72 -12.21 14.29
N LEU A 233 14.73 -12.05 15.21
CA LEU A 233 14.43 -13.06 16.23
C LEU A 233 13.75 -14.30 15.63
N PHE A 234 13.31 -14.24 14.37
CA PHE A 234 12.56 -15.27 13.68
C PHE A 234 13.32 -15.88 12.49
N ASN A 235 14.63 -15.64 12.38
CA ASN A 235 15.45 -16.21 11.30
C ASN A 235 15.57 -17.74 11.40
N ASP A 236 15.52 -18.29 12.62
CA ASP A 236 15.62 -19.70 12.87
C ASP A 236 14.26 -20.26 13.34
N GLY A 237 13.84 -21.37 12.73
CA GLY A 237 12.62 -22.08 13.13
C GLY A 237 11.30 -21.46 12.66
N TYR A 238 11.34 -20.41 11.85
CA TYR A 238 10.17 -19.75 11.24
C TYR A 238 10.37 -19.61 9.73
N LYS A 239 9.26 -19.40 9.02
CA LYS A 239 9.29 -18.94 7.62
C LYS A 239 9.01 -17.44 7.58
N ILE A 240 9.71 -16.72 6.70
CA ILE A 240 9.48 -15.29 6.46
C ILE A 240 9.12 -15.12 4.99
N SER A 241 7.96 -14.53 4.72
CA SER A 241 7.55 -14.08 3.38
C SER A 241 7.65 -12.58 3.32
N GLN A 242 8.37 -12.05 2.34
CA GLN A 242 8.61 -10.61 2.19
C GLN A 242 8.38 -10.16 0.76
N VAL A 243 7.83 -8.96 0.61
CA VAL A 243 7.62 -8.32 -0.69
C VAL A 243 7.72 -6.80 -0.57
N ASP A 244 8.30 -6.15 -1.57
CA ASP A 244 8.27 -4.70 -1.68
C ASP A 244 6.85 -4.26 -2.06
N THR A 245 6.35 -3.24 -1.36
CA THR A 245 5.02 -2.65 -1.60
C THR A 245 5.15 -1.28 -2.24
N SER A 246 4.07 -0.73 -2.78
CA SER A 246 4.03 0.66 -3.25
C SER A 246 4.04 1.71 -2.11
N ARG A 247 4.40 1.30 -0.87
CA ARG A 247 4.66 2.22 0.23
C ARG A 247 6.08 2.73 0.17
N ILE A 248 6.25 4.04 0.37
CA ILE A 248 7.56 4.68 0.29
C ILE A 248 7.75 5.72 1.41
N TYR A 249 8.98 5.85 1.89
CA TYR A 249 9.45 7.02 2.63
C TYR A 249 10.04 8.01 1.63
N GLN A 250 9.45 9.20 1.58
CA GLN A 250 9.90 10.29 0.71
C GLN A 250 9.97 11.61 1.45
N ALA A 251 10.76 12.56 0.92
CA ALA A 251 10.83 13.92 1.41
C ALA A 251 10.70 14.92 0.26
N ALA A 252 9.76 15.86 0.37
CA ALA A 252 9.53 16.90 -0.61
C ALA A 252 10.32 18.16 -0.24
N PHE A 253 11.01 18.76 -1.19
CA PHE A 253 11.59 20.09 -1.06
C PHE A 253 10.51 21.17 -1.16
N ASN A 254 10.55 22.16 -0.28
CA ASN A 254 9.67 23.31 -0.33
C ASN A 254 10.20 24.36 -1.34
N PHE A 255 9.58 24.43 -2.50
CA PHE A 255 9.95 25.36 -3.58
C PHE A 255 9.71 26.84 -3.23
N LYS A 256 9.10 27.15 -2.10
CA LYS A 256 9.01 28.53 -1.58
C LYS A 256 10.26 28.94 -0.81
N THR A 257 11.12 28.01 -0.42
CA THR A 257 12.39 28.30 0.22
C THR A 257 13.39 28.81 -0.81
N PRO A 258 13.95 30.03 -0.66
CA PRO A 258 14.80 30.65 -1.70
C PRO A 258 15.98 29.78 -2.15
N ALA A 259 16.71 29.17 -1.20
CA ALA A 259 17.85 28.30 -1.52
C ALA A 259 17.43 27.04 -2.31
N LEU A 260 16.23 26.54 -2.07
CA LEU A 260 15.71 25.33 -2.71
C LEU A 260 15.05 25.59 -4.08
N GLN A 261 15.02 26.84 -4.55
CA GLN A 261 14.64 27.16 -5.93
C GLN A 261 15.75 26.78 -6.92
N ASP A 262 17.00 26.76 -6.47
CA ASP A 262 18.12 26.30 -7.28
C ASP A 262 18.17 24.77 -7.34
N VAL A 263 18.07 24.20 -8.54
CA VAL A 263 18.11 22.77 -8.76
C VAL A 263 19.46 22.15 -8.34
N ASN A 264 20.58 22.88 -8.42
CA ASN A 264 21.89 22.39 -8.01
C ASN A 264 21.94 22.20 -6.47
N VAL A 265 21.28 23.06 -5.71
CA VAL A 265 21.14 22.89 -4.25
C VAL A 265 20.31 21.66 -3.91
N ARG A 266 19.14 21.49 -4.55
CA ARG A 266 18.31 20.30 -4.33
C ARG A 266 19.04 19.01 -4.74
N ARG A 267 19.73 19.05 -5.88
CA ARG A 267 20.54 17.92 -6.36
C ARG A 267 21.68 17.57 -5.42
N ALA A 268 22.40 18.56 -4.91
CA ALA A 268 23.46 18.36 -3.94
C ALA A 268 22.94 17.73 -2.65
N ILE A 269 21.79 18.19 -2.14
CA ILE A 269 21.15 17.60 -0.97
C ILE A 269 20.75 16.13 -1.26
N SER A 270 20.13 15.87 -2.42
CA SER A 270 19.73 14.51 -2.80
C SER A 270 20.92 13.56 -2.94
N MET A 271 22.04 14.02 -3.50
CA MET A 271 23.29 13.26 -3.65
C MET A 271 23.97 12.97 -2.31
N ALA A 272 23.70 13.74 -1.27
CA ALA A 272 24.27 13.53 0.06
C ALA A 272 23.48 12.52 0.92
N ILE A 273 22.27 12.15 0.55
CA ILE A 273 21.45 11.19 1.34
C ILE A 273 21.88 9.75 1.05
N ASP A 274 22.45 9.08 2.04
CA ASP A 274 22.86 7.68 1.98
C ASP A 274 21.65 6.74 2.17
N LYS A 275 20.91 6.50 1.08
CA LYS A 275 19.73 5.63 1.06
C LYS A 275 20.06 4.18 1.37
N GLU A 276 21.25 3.72 0.99
CA GLU A 276 21.72 2.36 1.26
C GLU A 276 21.92 2.13 2.75
N ASN A 277 22.62 3.04 3.43
CA ASN A 277 22.81 2.98 4.88
C ASN A 277 21.47 3.11 5.62
N PHE A 278 20.61 4.04 5.21
CA PHE A 278 19.28 4.18 5.79
C PHE A 278 18.51 2.86 5.70
N THR A 279 18.46 2.24 4.53
CA THR A 279 17.66 1.02 4.29
C THR A 279 18.29 -0.22 4.94
N LYS A 280 19.59 -0.46 4.73
CA LYS A 280 20.26 -1.68 5.19
C LYS A 280 20.56 -1.67 6.69
N VAL A 281 20.89 -0.52 7.25
CA VAL A 281 21.31 -0.42 8.65
C VAL A 281 20.15 0.07 9.53
N LEU A 282 19.60 1.24 9.26
CA LEU A 282 18.59 1.84 10.14
C LEU A 282 17.25 1.10 10.05
N LEU A 283 16.83 0.68 8.84
CA LEU A 283 15.64 -0.17 8.65
C LEU A 283 15.94 -1.67 8.80
N SER A 284 17.16 -2.06 9.19
CA SER A 284 17.57 -3.47 9.33
C SER A 284 17.30 -4.32 8.08
N GLY A 285 17.42 -3.75 6.89
CA GLY A 285 17.15 -4.41 5.61
C GLY A 285 15.66 -4.61 5.26
N ASN A 286 14.75 -3.97 6.00
CA ASN A 286 13.29 -4.10 5.77
C ASN A 286 12.76 -3.05 4.79
N GLY A 287 13.45 -2.88 3.70
CA GLY A 287 13.10 -2.01 2.59
C GLY A 287 14.06 -2.20 1.45
N THR A 288 13.83 -1.45 0.38
CA THR A 288 14.71 -1.36 -0.78
C THR A 288 15.03 0.11 -1.04
N PRO A 289 16.32 0.51 -1.18
CA PRO A 289 16.67 1.89 -1.51
C PRO A 289 15.91 2.34 -2.75
N ALA A 290 15.14 3.41 -2.62
CA ALA A 290 14.27 3.86 -3.69
C ALA A 290 15.03 4.72 -4.72
N VAL A 291 14.80 4.47 -6.00
CA VAL A 291 15.23 5.35 -7.10
C VAL A 291 14.17 6.41 -7.36
N GLY A 292 12.93 5.98 -7.59
CA GLY A 292 11.77 6.80 -7.86
C GLY A 292 10.58 6.47 -6.95
N PRO A 293 9.36 6.92 -7.31
CA PRO A 293 8.18 6.74 -6.48
C PRO A 293 7.63 5.31 -6.41
N PHE A 294 7.98 4.45 -7.36
CA PHE A 294 7.35 3.14 -7.53
C PHE A 294 8.38 2.00 -7.42
N PRO A 295 8.09 0.93 -6.64
CA PRO A 295 9.01 -0.18 -6.48
C PRO A 295 9.20 -0.97 -7.78
N ALA A 296 10.31 -1.71 -7.87
CA ALA A 296 10.72 -2.41 -9.08
C ALA A 296 9.76 -3.52 -9.56
N ASN A 297 8.85 -3.98 -8.71
CA ASN A 297 7.84 -4.99 -9.06
C ASN A 297 6.59 -4.41 -9.76
N LEU A 298 6.55 -3.09 -10.00
CA LEU A 298 5.51 -2.46 -10.82
C LEU A 298 5.98 -2.29 -12.27
N PRO A 299 5.08 -2.30 -13.28
CA PRO A 299 5.45 -2.15 -14.70
C PRO A 299 6.19 -0.84 -15.01
N PHE A 300 5.98 0.19 -14.19
CA PHE A 300 6.59 1.51 -14.27
C PHE A 300 7.55 1.81 -13.11
N GLY A 301 8.11 0.76 -12.50
CA GLY A 301 8.91 0.85 -11.28
C GLY A 301 10.34 1.37 -11.47
N ASP A 302 11.09 1.39 -10.38
CA ASP A 302 12.42 1.99 -10.23
C ASP A 302 13.45 1.60 -11.29
N TYR A 303 13.39 0.39 -11.85
CA TYR A 303 14.31 -0.06 -12.90
C TYR A 303 14.12 0.66 -14.25
N LYS A 304 13.09 1.48 -14.38
CA LYS A 304 12.77 2.26 -15.58
C LYS A 304 13.23 3.71 -15.50
N VAL A 305 13.65 4.18 -14.33
CA VAL A 305 14.03 5.57 -14.08
C VAL A 305 15.43 5.67 -13.48
N HIS A 306 16.00 6.86 -13.49
CA HIS A 306 17.35 7.15 -13.00
C HIS A 306 17.33 8.33 -12.05
N ALA A 307 17.94 8.17 -10.87
CA ALA A 307 18.14 9.24 -9.90
C ALA A 307 19.63 9.62 -9.81
N VAL A 308 19.90 10.78 -9.20
CA VAL A 308 21.26 11.16 -8.87
C VAL A 308 21.87 10.15 -7.88
N PRO A 309 23.13 9.71 -8.08
CA PRO A 309 23.80 8.78 -7.19
C PRO A 309 24.20 9.44 -5.87
N TYR A 310 24.46 8.63 -4.85
CA TYR A 310 25.14 9.12 -3.63
C TYR A 310 26.58 9.51 -3.96
N ASP A 311 26.91 10.79 -3.82
CA ASP A 311 28.23 11.34 -4.13
C ASP A 311 28.44 12.64 -3.35
N LEU A 312 29.19 12.58 -2.27
CA LEU A 312 29.47 13.73 -1.40
C LEU A 312 30.38 14.78 -2.08
N ASP A 313 31.33 14.35 -2.89
CA ASP A 313 32.25 15.28 -3.56
C ASP A 313 31.54 16.01 -4.70
N GLY A 314 30.71 15.29 -5.45
CA GLY A 314 29.81 15.89 -6.45
C GLY A 314 28.83 16.88 -5.82
N ALA A 315 28.26 16.54 -4.65
CA ALA A 315 27.36 17.41 -3.91
C ALA A 315 28.04 18.73 -3.48
N LYS A 316 29.24 18.66 -2.92
CA LYS A 316 30.04 19.87 -2.57
C LYS A 316 30.34 20.74 -3.78
N LYS A 317 30.67 20.11 -4.91
CA LYS A 317 30.92 20.83 -6.14
C LYS A 317 29.69 21.59 -6.64
N LEU A 318 28.52 20.95 -6.62
CA LEU A 318 27.25 21.59 -7.00
C LEU A 318 26.90 22.76 -6.10
N LEU A 319 27.12 22.64 -4.75
CA LEU A 319 26.92 23.75 -3.84
C LEU A 319 27.84 24.92 -4.16
N ALA A 320 29.11 24.65 -4.46
CA ALA A 320 30.08 25.70 -4.85
C ALA A 320 29.67 26.37 -6.17
N GLU A 321 29.21 25.61 -7.18
CA GLU A 321 28.69 26.14 -8.44
C GLU A 321 27.42 27.00 -8.23
N ALA A 322 26.60 26.68 -7.21
CA ALA A 322 25.44 27.48 -6.80
C ALA A 322 25.82 28.71 -5.93
N GLY A 323 27.12 28.91 -5.67
CA GLY A 323 27.65 30.03 -4.92
C GLY A 323 27.67 29.86 -3.40
N TRP A 324 27.56 28.60 -2.91
CA TRP A 324 27.65 28.25 -1.50
C TRP A 324 29.06 27.71 -1.17
N SER A 325 29.75 28.33 -0.23
CA SER A 325 31.09 27.91 0.23
C SER A 325 31.27 28.28 1.68
N ASP A 326 32.07 27.52 2.43
CA ASP A 326 32.46 27.85 3.81
C ASP A 326 33.49 28.98 3.75
N SER A 327 33.04 30.23 3.88
CA SER A 327 33.89 31.42 3.73
C SER A 327 34.50 31.89 5.05
N ASP A 328 33.93 31.50 6.20
CA ASP A 328 34.38 31.91 7.54
C ASP A 328 35.05 30.78 8.34
N GLY A 329 35.01 29.53 7.81
CA GLY A 329 35.68 28.37 8.41
C GLY A 329 34.91 27.72 9.56
N ASP A 330 33.59 27.96 9.68
CA ASP A 330 32.75 27.38 10.74
C ASP A 330 32.29 25.95 10.42
N GLY A 331 32.61 25.44 9.22
CA GLY A 331 32.27 24.11 8.75
C GLY A 331 30.92 24.00 8.04
N TYR A 332 30.24 25.14 7.84
CA TYR A 332 29.01 25.23 7.06
C TYR A 332 29.22 26.11 5.82
N VAL A 333 28.53 25.79 4.74
CA VAL A 333 28.59 26.61 3.55
C VAL A 333 27.67 27.82 3.72
N ASP A 334 28.18 28.98 3.33
CA ASP A 334 27.46 30.24 3.38
C ASP A 334 27.39 30.92 2.02
N LYS A 335 26.43 31.84 1.87
CA LYS A 335 26.28 32.75 0.75
C LYS A 335 25.77 34.09 1.24
N ASP A 336 26.44 35.18 0.85
CA ASP A 336 26.11 36.53 1.30
C ASP A 336 26.12 36.69 2.85
N GLY A 337 27.00 35.93 3.55
CA GLY A 337 27.14 35.95 5.00
C GLY A 337 26.05 35.16 5.77
N HIS A 338 25.32 34.29 5.09
CA HIS A 338 24.26 33.45 5.69
C HIS A 338 24.52 31.98 5.40
N ASN A 339 24.62 31.15 6.44
CA ASN A 339 24.77 29.71 6.30
C ASN A 339 23.56 29.08 5.60
N LEU A 340 23.82 28.03 4.81
CA LEU A 340 22.73 27.19 4.26
C LEU A 340 22.14 26.37 5.41
N GLU A 341 21.12 26.90 6.02
CA GLU A 341 20.39 26.31 7.14
C GLU A 341 18.98 25.93 6.72
N LEU A 342 18.61 24.65 6.86
CA LEU A 342 17.33 24.09 6.44
C LEU A 342 16.59 23.45 7.61
N ARG A 343 15.26 23.42 7.52
CA ARG A 343 14.36 22.82 8.51
C ARG A 343 13.69 21.61 7.91
N TRP A 344 13.92 20.43 8.49
CA TRP A 344 13.29 19.19 8.10
C TRP A 344 12.11 18.88 9.02
N LEU A 345 10.91 18.91 8.49
CA LEU A 345 9.68 18.56 9.19
C LEU A 345 9.34 17.09 8.96
N THR A 346 8.91 16.41 10.03
CA THR A 346 8.35 15.05 9.94
C THR A 346 7.42 14.77 11.14
N TYR A 347 6.83 13.57 11.19
CA TYR A 347 5.96 13.16 12.29
C TYR A 347 6.47 11.87 12.95
N THR A 348 6.02 11.60 14.20
CA THR A 348 6.55 10.52 15.05
C THR A 348 5.75 9.24 15.02
N SER A 349 4.51 9.27 14.51
CA SER A 349 3.64 8.09 14.40
C SER A 349 4.18 6.99 13.46
N ARG A 350 5.23 7.31 12.68
CA ARG A 350 6.08 6.38 11.92
C ARG A 350 7.52 6.56 12.39
N GLN A 351 8.01 5.64 13.21
CA GLN A 351 9.32 5.73 13.88
C GLN A 351 10.50 5.88 12.90
N GLU A 352 10.36 5.38 11.69
CA GLU A 352 11.39 5.41 10.64
C GLU A 352 11.59 6.82 10.05
N LEU A 353 10.58 7.68 10.10
CA LEU A 353 10.67 9.03 9.53
C LEU A 353 11.60 9.96 10.35
N PRO A 354 11.54 10.01 11.70
CA PRO A 354 12.59 10.68 12.50
C PRO A 354 13.99 10.12 12.23
N LEU A 355 14.15 8.79 12.09
CA LEU A 355 15.44 8.17 11.76
C LEU A 355 15.96 8.64 10.39
N LEU A 356 15.09 8.78 9.40
CA LEU A 356 15.47 9.34 8.09
C LEU A 356 15.95 10.79 8.22
N ALA A 357 15.23 11.61 8.99
CA ALA A 357 15.59 13.02 9.19
C ALA A 357 16.92 13.18 9.94
N GLU A 358 17.17 12.36 10.96
CA GLU A 358 18.44 12.35 11.72
C GLU A 358 19.60 11.83 10.84
N ALA A 359 19.38 10.79 10.04
CA ALA A 359 20.38 10.33 9.07
C ALA A 359 20.69 11.41 8.04
N ALA A 360 19.67 12.10 7.52
CA ALA A 360 19.84 13.22 6.61
C ALA A 360 20.63 14.38 7.28
N GLN A 361 20.36 14.70 8.54
CA GLN A 361 21.12 15.71 9.29
C GLN A 361 22.61 15.36 9.36
N ALA A 362 22.92 14.10 9.69
CA ALA A 362 24.31 13.63 9.75
C ALA A 362 24.99 13.67 8.36
N ASN A 363 24.28 13.25 7.32
CA ASN A 363 24.80 13.24 5.95
C ASN A 363 25.04 14.67 5.41
N LEU A 364 24.06 15.57 5.57
CA LEU A 364 24.14 16.94 5.08
C LEU A 364 25.25 17.75 5.75
N LYS A 365 25.57 17.46 7.02
CA LYS A 365 26.73 18.04 7.71
C LYS A 365 28.04 17.73 6.97
N LEU A 366 28.17 16.58 6.31
CA LEU A 366 29.37 16.19 5.55
C LEU A 366 29.63 17.08 4.33
N ILE A 367 28.60 17.74 3.85
CA ILE A 367 28.68 18.68 2.73
C ILE A 367 28.51 20.15 3.18
N GLY A 368 28.59 20.40 4.49
CA GLY A 368 28.52 21.74 5.06
C GLY A 368 27.10 22.34 5.10
N VAL A 369 26.03 21.55 4.99
CA VAL A 369 24.65 22.04 5.12
C VAL A 369 24.16 21.80 6.54
N LYS A 370 23.64 22.86 7.17
CA LYS A 370 23.05 22.78 8.50
C LYS A 370 21.59 22.37 8.40
N LEU A 371 21.22 21.29 9.09
CA LEU A 371 19.83 20.80 9.09
C LEU A 371 19.26 20.79 10.52
N ASN A 372 18.10 21.39 10.71
CA ASN A 372 17.32 21.33 11.95
C ASN A 372 16.14 20.41 11.77
N VAL A 373 16.06 19.35 12.56
CA VAL A 373 14.98 18.36 12.52
C VAL A 373 13.87 18.78 13.49
N ASN A 374 12.63 18.81 12.97
CA ASN A 374 11.40 18.99 13.73
C ASN A 374 10.51 17.76 13.53
N ALA A 375 10.61 16.79 14.44
CA ALA A 375 9.75 15.60 14.47
C ALA A 375 8.60 15.84 15.45
N THR A 376 7.38 16.02 14.94
CA THR A 376 6.21 16.39 15.74
C THR A 376 4.89 15.85 15.19
N ASP A 377 4.01 15.36 16.04
CA ASP A 377 2.67 14.95 15.64
C ASP A 377 1.76 16.15 15.28
N ASN A 378 2.17 17.37 15.65
CA ASN A 378 1.53 18.62 15.22
C ASN A 378 2.01 19.11 13.84
N TYR A 379 2.60 18.26 13.01
CA TYR A 379 3.18 18.62 11.71
C TYR A 379 2.21 19.31 10.77
N LYS A 380 0.89 19.03 10.86
CA LYS A 380 -0.14 19.67 10.03
C LYS A 380 -0.20 21.19 10.21
N THR A 381 0.11 21.71 11.41
CA THR A 381 0.19 23.15 11.65
C THR A 381 1.33 23.78 10.86
N PHE A 382 2.49 23.13 10.84
CA PHE A 382 3.67 23.57 10.07
C PHE A 382 3.44 23.47 8.56
N LEU A 383 2.77 22.41 8.08
CA LEU A 383 2.37 22.30 6.66
C LEU A 383 1.47 23.48 6.26
N LYS A 384 0.51 23.80 7.10
CA LYS A 384 -0.44 24.90 6.83
C LYS A 384 0.25 26.29 6.84
N SER A 385 1.21 26.52 7.73
CA SER A 385 1.97 27.78 7.81
C SER A 385 3.08 27.88 6.78
N GLY A 386 3.55 26.74 6.19
CA GLY A 386 4.73 26.69 5.33
C GLY A 386 6.05 26.81 6.08
N ASP A 387 6.05 26.62 7.40
CA ASP A 387 7.23 26.78 8.26
C ASP A 387 8.10 25.50 8.27
N TYR A 388 8.63 25.16 7.11
CA TYR A 388 9.57 24.06 6.84
C TYR A 388 10.23 24.26 5.48
N ASP A 389 11.38 23.61 5.26
CA ASP A 389 12.10 23.61 4.00
C ASP A 389 12.08 22.23 3.32
N ILE A 390 12.02 21.16 4.11
CA ILE A 390 11.87 19.78 3.64
C ILE A 390 10.81 19.10 4.52
N PHE A 391 9.90 18.32 3.89
CA PHE A 391 8.91 17.53 4.63
C PHE A 391 8.95 16.06 4.22
N SER A 392 9.23 15.17 5.19
CA SER A 392 9.20 13.72 4.94
C SER A 392 7.91 13.07 5.42
N LYS A 393 7.42 12.13 4.61
CA LYS A 393 6.20 11.36 4.87
C LYS A 393 6.30 9.93 4.32
N ALA A 394 5.45 9.06 4.86
CA ALA A 394 5.19 7.73 4.31
C ALA A 394 3.87 7.73 3.55
N ILE A 395 3.86 7.22 2.33
CA ILE A 395 2.64 7.14 1.49
C ILE A 395 2.58 5.84 0.71
N VAL A 396 1.39 5.51 0.20
CA VAL A 396 1.20 4.48 -0.83
C VAL A 396 1.13 5.18 -2.18
N THR A 397 2.00 4.81 -3.12
CA THR A 397 2.09 5.52 -4.41
C THR A 397 1.18 4.95 -5.50
N ALA A 398 0.86 3.64 -5.43
CA ALA A 398 -0.02 2.98 -6.40
C ALA A 398 -0.98 2.01 -5.67
N PRO A 399 -1.97 2.51 -4.91
CA PRO A 399 -2.88 1.66 -4.13
C PRO A 399 -3.74 0.75 -5.01
N THR A 400 -4.01 1.17 -6.25
CA THR A 400 -4.82 0.44 -7.23
C THR A 400 -3.99 -0.06 -8.42
N GLY A 401 -2.66 -0.21 -8.26
CA GLY A 401 -1.77 -0.67 -9.33
C GLY A 401 -1.60 0.31 -10.50
N ASP A 402 -2.17 1.51 -10.42
CA ASP A 402 -2.03 2.60 -11.41
C ASP A 402 -1.29 3.78 -10.80
N GLY A 403 -0.39 4.40 -11.56
CA GLY A 403 0.47 5.48 -11.08
C GLY A 403 -0.18 6.87 -11.06
N GLU A 404 -1.33 7.07 -11.71
CA GLU A 404 -2.02 8.37 -11.80
C GLU A 404 -2.34 8.94 -10.42
N TYR A 405 -2.78 8.09 -9.48
CA TYR A 405 -3.08 8.50 -8.11
C TYR A 405 -1.95 9.28 -7.45
N TYR A 406 -0.70 8.84 -7.64
CA TYR A 406 0.46 9.50 -7.05
C TYR A 406 0.63 10.93 -7.57
N PHE A 407 0.52 11.12 -8.87
CA PHE A 407 0.70 12.42 -9.50
C PHE A 407 -0.44 13.36 -9.17
N THR A 408 -1.68 12.93 -9.32
CA THR A 408 -2.88 13.74 -9.04
C THR A 408 -2.99 14.17 -7.58
N SER A 409 -2.54 13.33 -6.66
CA SER A 409 -2.66 13.61 -5.22
C SER A 409 -1.45 14.35 -4.65
N HIS A 410 -0.24 14.12 -5.17
CA HIS A 410 0.99 14.54 -4.49
C HIS A 410 1.93 15.44 -5.32
N ILE A 411 1.82 15.48 -6.65
CA ILE A 411 2.85 16.05 -7.52
C ILE A 411 2.35 17.22 -8.34
N VAL A 412 1.22 17.09 -9.04
CA VAL A 412 0.75 18.16 -9.94
C VAL A 412 0.52 19.48 -9.21
N PRO A 413 0.60 20.61 -9.91
CA PRO A 413 0.33 21.92 -9.32
C PRO A 413 -1.06 21.96 -8.67
N GLY A 414 -1.11 22.35 -7.39
CA GLY A 414 -2.35 22.44 -6.64
C GLY A 414 -2.91 21.12 -6.09
N ALA A 415 -2.21 19.99 -6.27
CA ALA A 415 -2.59 18.74 -5.62
C ALA A 415 -2.64 18.89 -4.10
N VAL A 416 -3.64 18.26 -3.48
CA VAL A 416 -3.96 18.44 -2.05
C VAL A 416 -2.78 18.09 -1.12
N ASP A 417 -1.96 17.13 -1.50
CA ASP A 417 -0.82 16.63 -0.75
C ASP A 417 0.55 17.04 -1.35
N ASN A 418 0.57 18.00 -2.27
CA ASN A 418 1.79 18.58 -2.81
C ASN A 418 2.46 19.51 -1.77
N ALA A 419 3.06 18.90 -0.77
CA ALA A 419 3.70 19.61 0.34
C ALA A 419 4.96 20.37 -0.07
N GLY A 420 5.54 20.08 -1.25
CA GLY A 420 6.70 20.78 -1.78
C GLY A 420 6.36 22.07 -2.53
N PHE A 421 5.09 22.31 -2.82
CA PHE A 421 4.67 23.38 -3.74
C PHE A 421 5.36 23.28 -5.11
N TYR A 422 5.75 22.07 -5.51
CA TYR A 422 6.32 21.81 -6.81
C TYR A 422 5.32 22.20 -7.90
N ASN A 423 5.80 22.96 -8.89
CA ASN A 423 4.95 23.52 -9.93
C ASN A 423 5.67 23.38 -11.29
N SER A 424 5.32 22.37 -12.05
CA SER A 424 5.84 22.09 -13.38
C SER A 424 4.69 22.04 -14.39
N SER A 425 4.75 22.86 -15.43
CA SER A 425 3.77 22.83 -16.53
C SER A 425 3.90 21.53 -17.33
N GLU A 426 5.10 21.00 -17.49
CA GLU A 426 5.33 19.73 -18.19
C GLU A 426 4.66 18.55 -17.46
N ILE A 427 4.77 18.51 -16.13
CA ILE A 427 4.07 17.49 -15.32
C ILE A 427 2.55 17.65 -15.45
N ALA A 428 2.03 18.87 -15.45
CA ALA A 428 0.58 19.10 -15.61
C ALA A 428 0.06 18.66 -17.00
N GLU A 429 0.84 18.90 -18.06
CA GLU A 429 0.52 18.45 -19.43
C GLU A 429 0.57 16.92 -19.55
N LEU A 430 1.58 16.28 -18.95
CA LEU A 430 1.71 14.82 -18.94
C LEU A 430 0.62 14.14 -18.14
N GLU A 431 0.17 14.76 -17.04
CA GLU A 431 -0.94 14.25 -16.23
C GLU A 431 -2.26 14.34 -16.99
N ASP A 432 -2.54 15.46 -17.69
CA ASP A 432 -3.72 15.57 -18.55
C ASP A 432 -3.70 14.51 -19.68
N GLU A 433 -2.52 14.23 -20.28
CA GLU A 433 -2.37 13.14 -21.24
C GLU A 433 -2.64 11.77 -20.59
N LEU A 434 -2.10 11.50 -19.39
CA LEU A 434 -2.29 10.26 -18.66
C LEU A 434 -3.77 10.07 -18.30
N HIS A 435 -4.44 11.12 -17.82
CA HIS A 435 -5.86 11.13 -17.47
C HIS A 435 -6.77 10.79 -18.65
N ASN A 436 -6.33 11.05 -19.88
CA ASN A 436 -7.07 10.76 -21.11
C ASN A 436 -6.61 9.49 -21.84
N THR A 437 -5.58 8.78 -21.32
CA THR A 437 -4.96 7.64 -22.01
C THR A 437 -5.49 6.31 -21.47
N PHE A 438 -6.04 5.48 -22.36
CA PHE A 438 -6.42 4.09 -22.10
C PHE A 438 -5.28 3.12 -22.46
N GLY A 439 -5.26 1.98 -21.78
CA GLY A 439 -4.32 0.89 -22.00
C GLY A 439 -3.09 0.95 -21.09
N ALA A 440 -2.85 -0.16 -20.38
CA ALA A 440 -1.85 -0.27 -19.32
C ALA A 440 -0.43 0.10 -19.77
N ASP A 441 0.00 -0.34 -20.97
CA ASP A 441 1.35 -0.09 -21.48
C ASP A 441 1.58 1.40 -21.72
N LYS A 442 0.66 2.09 -22.40
CA LYS A 442 0.77 3.53 -22.69
C LYS A 442 0.72 4.36 -21.40
N ARG A 443 -0.13 3.98 -20.46
CA ARG A 443 -0.19 4.62 -19.13
C ARG A 443 1.13 4.44 -18.39
N SER A 444 1.70 3.23 -18.42
CA SER A 444 3.01 2.94 -17.81
C SER A 444 4.14 3.80 -18.43
N GLU A 445 4.15 3.99 -19.74
CA GLU A 445 5.13 4.87 -20.42
C GLU A 445 5.02 6.33 -19.94
N LEU A 446 3.80 6.86 -19.78
CA LEU A 446 3.58 8.22 -19.26
C LEU A 446 3.99 8.33 -17.79
N VAL A 447 3.64 7.36 -16.95
CA VAL A 447 4.04 7.30 -15.54
C VAL A 447 5.58 7.28 -15.40
N ILE A 448 6.29 6.51 -16.24
CA ILE A 448 7.75 6.49 -16.28
C ILE A 448 8.30 7.88 -16.64
N LYS A 449 7.75 8.52 -17.68
CA LYS A 449 8.17 9.85 -18.14
C LYS A 449 7.96 10.90 -17.05
N MET A 450 6.79 10.90 -16.39
CA MET A 450 6.50 11.81 -15.29
C MET A 450 7.41 11.56 -14.09
N SER A 451 7.67 10.30 -13.74
CA SER A 451 8.59 9.93 -12.65
C SER A 451 10.01 10.44 -12.94
N GLN A 452 10.49 10.28 -14.16
CA GLN A 452 11.81 10.76 -14.56
C GLN A 452 11.90 12.29 -14.51
N GLN A 453 10.86 13.00 -14.96
CA GLN A 453 10.83 14.48 -14.89
C GLN A 453 10.93 14.98 -13.44
N VAL A 454 10.20 14.37 -12.53
CA VAL A 454 10.27 14.70 -11.07
C VAL A 454 11.67 14.47 -10.51
N LEU A 455 12.36 13.40 -10.97
CA LEU A 455 13.74 13.08 -10.59
C LEU A 455 14.74 14.07 -11.19
N ASP A 456 14.59 14.47 -12.45
CA ASP A 456 15.46 15.43 -13.13
C ASP A 456 15.37 16.81 -12.48
N ASP A 457 14.17 17.22 -12.07
CA ASP A 457 13.93 18.44 -11.30
C ASP A 457 14.38 18.33 -9.84
N CYS A 458 14.78 17.15 -9.38
CA CYS A 458 15.09 16.87 -7.97
C CYS A 458 14.02 17.45 -7.03
N ALA A 459 12.73 17.21 -7.35
CA ALA A 459 11.64 17.78 -6.59
C ALA A 459 11.42 17.07 -5.25
N LEU A 460 11.77 15.78 -5.18
CA LEU A 460 11.66 14.94 -3.99
C LEU A 460 12.90 14.04 -3.81
N ILE A 461 13.13 13.65 -2.57
CA ILE A 461 14.04 12.57 -2.18
C ILE A 461 13.18 11.32 -1.96
N TYR A 462 13.40 10.28 -2.74
CA TYR A 462 12.83 8.95 -2.52
C TYR A 462 13.84 8.13 -1.71
N ALA A 463 13.50 7.79 -0.47
CA ALA A 463 14.48 7.20 0.45
C ALA A 463 14.46 5.66 0.44
N SER A 464 13.31 5.05 0.68
CA SER A 464 13.18 3.59 0.71
C SER A 464 11.75 3.17 0.40
N HIS A 465 11.59 2.16 -0.47
CA HIS A 465 10.34 1.41 -0.54
C HIS A 465 10.21 0.53 0.71
N LEU A 466 8.99 0.41 1.23
CA LEU A 466 8.72 -0.38 2.42
C LEU A 466 8.44 -1.82 2.03
N ARG A 467 9.13 -2.73 2.71
CA ARG A 467 8.89 -4.15 2.59
C ARG A 467 7.84 -4.61 3.59
N MET A 468 6.82 -5.31 3.10
CA MET A 468 5.90 -6.02 3.96
C MET A 468 6.47 -7.40 4.28
N SER A 469 6.36 -7.82 5.55
CA SER A 469 6.91 -9.07 6.04
C SER A 469 5.86 -9.83 6.83
N PHE A 470 5.66 -11.10 6.47
CA PHE A 470 4.93 -12.07 7.27
C PHE A 470 5.92 -13.03 7.90
N VAL A 471 5.81 -13.24 9.20
CA VAL A 471 6.53 -14.29 9.92
C VAL A 471 5.52 -15.39 10.29
N MET A 472 5.85 -16.64 10.02
CA MET A 472 4.93 -17.75 10.26
C MET A 472 5.65 -19.00 10.77
N LYS A 473 4.92 -19.87 11.46
CA LYS A 473 5.41 -21.19 11.88
C LYS A 473 5.79 -22.05 10.66
N PRO A 474 6.76 -22.99 10.79
CA PRO A 474 7.24 -23.76 9.64
C PRO A 474 6.19 -24.67 9.01
N ASN A 475 5.15 -25.05 9.76
CA ASN A 475 4.05 -25.88 9.27
C ASN A 475 2.93 -25.10 8.55
N VAL A 476 3.02 -23.77 8.47
CA VAL A 476 2.07 -22.94 7.71
C VAL A 476 2.46 -22.94 6.24
N GLU A 477 1.48 -23.13 5.36
CA GLU A 477 1.62 -23.09 3.90
C GLU A 477 0.54 -22.18 3.28
N GLY A 478 0.82 -21.62 2.09
CA GLY A 478 -0.13 -20.78 1.35
C GLY A 478 -0.41 -19.41 2.00
N PHE A 479 0.43 -18.99 2.96
CA PHE A 479 0.36 -17.66 3.57
C PHE A 479 1.57 -16.84 3.11
N THR A 480 1.37 -15.97 2.12
CA THR A 480 2.44 -15.21 1.46
C THR A 480 2.10 -13.74 1.37
N ALA A 481 3.12 -12.89 1.54
CA ALA A 481 2.99 -11.46 1.33
C ALA A 481 2.69 -11.17 -0.15
N HIS A 482 1.81 -10.19 -0.41
CA HIS A 482 1.45 -9.74 -1.75
C HIS A 482 1.74 -8.23 -1.90
N PRO A 483 2.23 -7.75 -3.06
CA PRO A 483 2.60 -6.34 -3.25
C PRO A 483 1.48 -5.34 -2.99
N SER A 484 0.22 -5.72 -3.23
CA SER A 484 -0.94 -4.87 -2.97
C SER A 484 -1.33 -4.75 -1.50
N ASP A 485 -0.85 -5.66 -0.62
CA ASP A 485 -1.29 -5.75 0.77
C ASP A 485 -2.79 -6.15 0.94
N TYR A 486 -3.38 -6.81 -0.07
CA TYR A 486 -4.83 -7.10 -0.10
C TYR A 486 -5.22 -8.56 0.10
N TYR A 487 -4.35 -9.52 -0.20
CA TYR A 487 -4.72 -10.94 -0.29
C TYR A 487 -3.94 -11.76 0.72
N GLU A 488 -4.32 -11.71 2.00
CA GLU A 488 -3.62 -12.39 3.09
C GLU A 488 -4.19 -13.79 3.34
N ILE A 489 -5.49 -13.89 3.59
CA ILE A 489 -6.17 -15.17 3.85
C ILE A 489 -6.79 -15.68 2.55
N ARG A 490 -6.10 -16.63 1.93
CA ARG A 490 -6.45 -17.23 0.62
C ARG A 490 -6.93 -18.67 0.81
N PRO A 491 -7.62 -19.27 -0.19
CA PRO A 491 -8.06 -20.67 -0.10
C PRO A 491 -6.91 -21.69 0.03
N GLU A 492 -5.70 -21.33 -0.45
CA GLU A 492 -4.49 -22.16 -0.36
C GLU A 492 -3.92 -22.27 1.06
N LEU A 493 -4.30 -21.36 1.99
CA LEU A 493 -3.85 -21.36 3.37
C LEU A 493 -4.06 -22.74 4.01
N ASP A 494 -2.99 -23.33 4.51
CA ASP A 494 -3.00 -24.65 5.16
C ASP A 494 -2.05 -24.67 6.36
N LYS A 495 -2.31 -25.59 7.28
CA LYS A 495 -1.47 -25.85 8.46
C LYS A 495 -1.28 -27.38 8.57
N LYS A 496 -0.07 -27.82 8.34
CA LYS A 496 0.33 -29.25 8.42
C LYS A 496 0.58 -29.70 9.84
#